data_8f86aaa49a6cc95cd79799deb8330395
#
_entry.id   8f86aaa49a6cc95cd79799deb8330395
#
_cell.length_a   1.000
_cell.length_b   1.000
_cell.length_c   1.000
_cell.angle_alpha   90.00
_cell.angle_beta   90.00
_cell.angle_gamma   90.00
#
_symmetry.space_group_name_H-M   'P 1'
#
loop_
_entity.id
_entity.type
_entity.pdbx_description
1 polymer ?
#
loop_
_entity_poly.entity_id
_entity_poly.type
_entity_poly.pdbx_seq_one_letter_code
_entity_poly.pdbx_strand_id
1 'polypeptide(L)'
;SSPDIEQMHSIAERLEATAASFRASPRLFGRSRWAASGEHGSFAQISHELNPLSGWSNPIAPPLNSWIDGDRAYGVCQCNWAYEGPPGSVHGGMIAAIFDQFLGMAQRMGGQPGMTGYLNVNYHNRTPLNTELKLEGILTKVEGRKTILRGEMYANDVMTASCEGLFVQPKGGLEAL
;
A
#
# COMPACT_ATOMS: atom_id res chain seq x y z
N SER A 1 -19.39 -19.24 -18.84
CA SER A 1 -18.89 -20.56 -19.25
C SER A 1 -17.65 -20.88 -18.42
N SER A 2 -17.59 -22.09 -17.87
CA SER A 2 -16.38 -22.57 -17.21
C SER A 2 -15.25 -22.66 -18.25
N PRO A 3 -14.02 -22.26 -17.91
CA PRO A 3 -12.89 -22.42 -18.83
C PRO A 3 -12.65 -23.90 -19.12
N ASP A 4 -12.22 -24.21 -20.35
CA ASP A 4 -11.82 -25.55 -20.76
C ASP A 4 -10.60 -25.99 -19.93
N ILE A 5 -10.67 -27.16 -19.31
CA ILE A 5 -9.61 -27.71 -18.46
C ILE A 5 -8.31 -27.90 -19.25
N GLU A 6 -8.36 -28.37 -20.48
CA GLU A 6 -7.18 -28.56 -21.35
C GLU A 6 -6.53 -27.19 -21.65
N GLN A 7 -7.34 -26.17 -21.92
CA GLN A 7 -6.84 -24.82 -22.15
C GLN A 7 -6.17 -24.26 -20.88
N MET A 8 -6.76 -24.50 -19.69
CA MET A 8 -6.17 -24.08 -18.42
C MET A 8 -4.82 -24.76 -18.16
N HIS A 9 -4.70 -26.07 -18.41
CA HIS A 9 -3.44 -26.79 -18.29
C HIS A 9 -2.37 -26.23 -19.23
N SER A 10 -2.71 -26.03 -20.50
CA SER A 10 -1.79 -25.47 -21.49
C SER A 10 -1.30 -24.05 -21.09
N ILE A 11 -2.19 -23.21 -20.56
CA ILE A 11 -1.81 -21.88 -20.06
C ILE A 11 -0.89 -22.00 -18.84
N ALA A 12 -1.19 -22.88 -17.89
CA ALA A 12 -0.38 -23.10 -16.70
C ALA A 12 1.04 -23.54 -17.07
N GLU A 13 1.20 -24.52 -17.97
CA GLU A 13 2.51 -24.98 -18.47
C GLU A 13 3.33 -23.85 -19.10
N ARG A 14 2.70 -23.01 -19.92
CA ARG A 14 3.36 -21.84 -20.55
C ARG A 14 3.80 -20.81 -19.50
N LEU A 15 2.98 -20.56 -18.48
CA LEU A 15 3.33 -19.66 -17.38
C LEU A 15 4.48 -20.21 -16.54
N GLU A 16 4.48 -21.51 -16.25
CA GLU A 16 5.57 -22.17 -15.53
C GLU A 16 6.89 -22.14 -16.32
N ALA A 17 6.86 -22.42 -17.62
CA ALA A 17 8.03 -22.32 -18.49
C ALA A 17 8.59 -20.89 -18.53
N THR A 18 7.71 -19.89 -18.61
CA THR A 18 8.09 -18.47 -18.55
C THR A 18 8.70 -18.13 -17.20
N ALA A 19 8.07 -18.55 -16.12
CA ALA A 19 8.59 -18.33 -14.76
C ALA A 19 9.95 -19.02 -14.55
N ALA A 20 10.16 -20.21 -15.12
CA ALA A 20 11.45 -20.91 -15.07
C ALA A 20 12.55 -20.12 -15.78
N SER A 21 12.27 -19.53 -16.95
CA SER A 21 13.24 -18.69 -17.67
C SER A 21 13.63 -17.46 -16.87
N PHE A 22 12.68 -16.80 -16.21
CA PHE A 22 12.99 -15.68 -15.31
C PHE A 22 13.80 -16.11 -14.08
N ARG A 23 13.54 -17.31 -13.53
CA ARG A 23 14.31 -17.83 -12.38
C ARG A 23 15.77 -18.14 -12.72
N ALA A 24 16.09 -18.39 -13.97
CA ALA A 24 17.46 -18.61 -14.44
C ALA A 24 18.29 -17.32 -14.52
N SER A 25 17.66 -16.14 -14.53
CA SER A 25 18.33 -14.86 -14.56
C SER A 25 18.91 -14.50 -13.18
N PRO A 26 20.01 -13.72 -13.12
CA PRO A 26 20.54 -13.18 -11.86
C PRO A 26 19.45 -12.44 -11.08
N ARG A 27 19.41 -12.64 -9.75
CA ARG A 27 18.39 -12.04 -8.90
C ARG A 27 19.02 -11.07 -7.92
N LEU A 28 18.43 -9.86 -7.86
CA LEU A 28 18.63 -8.93 -6.77
C LEU A 28 17.41 -9.00 -5.84
N PHE A 29 17.64 -9.24 -4.57
CA PHE A 29 16.59 -9.30 -3.57
C PHE A 29 16.62 -8.06 -2.68
N GLY A 30 15.44 -7.47 -2.50
CA GLY A 30 15.25 -6.32 -1.63
C GLY A 30 15.59 -4.97 -2.29
N ARG A 31 14.77 -3.99 -2.00
CA ARG A 31 14.86 -2.63 -2.55
C ARG A 31 16.20 -1.95 -2.25
N SER A 32 16.76 -2.20 -1.08
CA SER A 32 18.04 -1.64 -0.67
C SER A 32 19.20 -2.15 -1.55
N ARG A 33 19.20 -3.42 -1.94
CA ARG A 33 20.21 -3.97 -2.85
C ARG A 33 20.08 -3.41 -4.27
N TRP A 34 18.85 -3.23 -4.73
CA TRP A 34 18.58 -2.60 -6.01
C TRP A 34 19.08 -1.16 -6.05
N ALA A 35 18.81 -0.39 -4.98
CA ALA A 35 19.34 0.97 -4.85
C ALA A 35 20.86 1.00 -4.79
N ALA A 36 21.49 0.07 -4.07
CA ALA A 36 22.95 0.00 -3.93
C ALA A 36 23.68 -0.38 -5.23
N SER A 37 23.02 -1.07 -6.18
CA SER A 37 23.60 -1.36 -7.49
C SER A 37 23.81 -0.12 -8.35
N GLY A 38 23.03 0.95 -8.10
CA GLY A 38 23.04 2.18 -8.90
C GLY A 38 22.44 2.04 -10.32
N GLU A 39 22.09 0.82 -10.73
CA GLU A 39 21.60 0.52 -12.10
C GLU A 39 20.12 0.86 -12.30
N HIS A 40 19.36 0.96 -11.22
CA HIS A 40 17.90 1.03 -11.26
C HIS A 40 17.30 2.29 -10.62
N GLY A 41 18.13 3.30 -10.40
CA GLY A 41 17.72 4.56 -9.78
C GLY A 41 17.87 4.60 -8.26
N SER A 42 17.38 5.66 -7.65
CA SER A 42 17.43 5.87 -6.20
C SER A 42 16.50 4.93 -5.43
N PHE A 43 16.73 4.76 -4.13
CA PHE A 43 15.83 4.00 -3.26
C PHE A 43 14.39 4.52 -3.30
N ALA A 44 14.20 5.84 -3.43
CA ALA A 44 12.87 6.44 -3.54
C ALA A 44 12.15 6.01 -4.83
N GLN A 45 12.85 6.03 -5.97
CA GLN A 45 12.29 5.58 -7.26
C GLN A 45 11.96 4.09 -7.23
N ILE A 46 12.87 3.25 -6.74
CA ILE A 46 12.64 1.80 -6.60
C ILE A 46 11.48 1.51 -5.64
N SER A 47 11.36 2.27 -4.55
CA SER A 47 10.23 2.14 -3.63
C SER A 47 8.92 2.53 -4.28
N HIS A 48 8.90 3.57 -5.11
CA HIS A 48 7.73 3.97 -5.87
C HIS A 48 7.26 2.87 -6.84
N GLU A 49 8.19 2.13 -7.44
CA GLU A 49 7.88 1.04 -8.37
C GLU A 49 7.46 -0.26 -7.68
N LEU A 50 8.16 -0.65 -6.61
CA LEU A 50 8.10 -1.99 -6.03
C LEU A 50 7.44 -2.06 -4.64
N ASN A 51 6.87 -0.97 -4.15
CA ASN A 51 6.18 -1.00 -2.87
C ASN A 51 5.02 -2.03 -2.89
N PRO A 52 4.87 -2.88 -1.85
CA PRO A 52 3.82 -3.89 -1.82
C PRO A 52 2.40 -3.32 -1.82
N LEU A 53 2.22 -2.05 -1.41
CA LEU A 53 0.90 -1.44 -1.23
C LEU A 53 0.63 -0.22 -2.14
N SER A 54 1.63 0.26 -2.86
CA SER A 54 1.49 1.41 -3.76
C SER A 54 2.45 1.37 -4.96
N GLY A 55 3.14 0.27 -5.17
CA GLY A 55 4.13 0.14 -6.24
C GLY A 55 3.46 -0.02 -7.60
N TRP A 56 3.81 0.81 -8.55
CA TRP A 56 3.23 0.82 -9.89
C TRP A 56 3.55 -0.44 -10.70
N SER A 57 4.72 -1.03 -10.44
CA SER A 57 5.16 -2.28 -11.08
C SER A 57 4.78 -3.53 -10.28
N ASN A 58 4.06 -3.40 -9.17
CA ASN A 58 3.60 -4.52 -8.38
C ASN A 58 2.14 -4.86 -8.71
N PRO A 59 1.87 -5.98 -9.40
CA PRO A 59 0.52 -6.32 -9.86
C PRO A 59 -0.48 -6.60 -8.74
N ILE A 60 -0.02 -6.80 -7.51
CA ILE A 60 -0.88 -7.03 -6.33
C ILE A 60 -1.02 -5.78 -5.44
N ALA A 61 -0.34 -4.69 -5.76
CA ALA A 61 -0.50 -3.46 -5.00
C ALA A 61 -1.88 -2.84 -5.28
N PRO A 62 -2.61 -2.37 -4.24
CA PRO A 62 -3.77 -1.52 -4.48
C PRO A 62 -3.36 -0.29 -5.28
N PRO A 63 -4.18 0.18 -6.23
CA PRO A 63 -3.87 1.35 -7.05
C PRO A 63 -4.06 2.65 -6.24
N LEU A 64 -3.33 2.77 -5.14
CA LEU A 64 -3.38 3.93 -4.24
C LEU A 64 -2.51 5.05 -4.79
N ASN A 65 -3.14 6.17 -5.10
CA ASN A 65 -2.47 7.45 -5.34
C ASN A 65 -2.71 8.35 -4.13
N SER A 66 -1.65 8.95 -3.57
CA SER A 66 -1.74 9.77 -2.36
C SER A 66 -0.81 10.97 -2.40
N TRP A 67 -1.25 12.09 -1.83
CA TRP A 67 -0.51 13.36 -1.80
C TRP A 67 -0.81 14.15 -0.54
N ILE A 68 0.01 15.16 -0.26
CA ILE A 68 -0.19 16.14 0.81
C ILE A 68 -0.50 17.48 0.16
N ASP A 69 -1.52 18.16 0.68
CA ASP A 69 -1.87 19.52 0.32
C ASP A 69 -2.10 20.34 1.60
N GLY A 70 -1.22 21.29 1.84
CA GLY A 70 -1.21 22.07 3.06
C GLY A 70 -1.01 21.21 4.32
N ASP A 71 -1.98 21.23 5.21
CA ASP A 71 -2.01 20.50 6.49
C ASP A 71 -2.80 19.19 6.43
N ARG A 72 -3.16 18.74 5.22
CA ARG A 72 -3.95 17.51 5.00
C ARG A 72 -3.26 16.57 4.01
N ALA A 73 -3.52 15.30 4.19
CA ALA A 73 -3.19 14.25 3.24
C ALA A 73 -4.47 13.77 2.55
N TYR A 74 -4.35 13.46 1.28
CA TYR A 74 -5.42 12.94 0.44
C TYR A 74 -4.98 11.68 -0.27
N GLY A 75 -5.93 10.80 -0.57
CA GLY A 75 -5.67 9.60 -1.36
C GLY A 75 -6.89 9.18 -2.15
N VAL A 76 -6.64 8.50 -3.27
CA VAL A 76 -7.66 7.84 -4.07
C VAL A 76 -7.19 6.45 -4.44
N CYS A 77 -8.11 5.48 -4.40
CA CYS A 77 -7.87 4.15 -4.95
C CYS A 77 -9.19 3.49 -5.38
N GLN A 78 -9.10 2.45 -6.20
CA GLN A 78 -10.25 1.65 -6.58
C GLN A 78 -9.87 0.18 -6.52
N CYS A 79 -10.43 -0.55 -5.57
CA CYS A 79 -10.18 -1.98 -5.39
C CYS A 79 -11.11 -2.80 -6.28
N ASN A 80 -10.54 -3.69 -7.10
CA ASN A 80 -11.26 -4.62 -7.94
C ASN A 80 -11.48 -5.98 -7.22
N TRP A 81 -11.93 -6.98 -7.95
CA TRP A 81 -12.22 -8.33 -7.45
C TRP A 81 -11.02 -9.05 -6.80
N ALA A 82 -9.78 -8.66 -7.12
CA ALA A 82 -8.59 -9.25 -6.51
C ALA A 82 -8.49 -8.93 -4.99
N TYR A 83 -9.18 -7.91 -4.53
CA TYR A 83 -9.18 -7.46 -3.14
C TYR A 83 -10.47 -7.82 -2.39
N GLU A 84 -11.30 -8.71 -2.95
CA GLU A 84 -12.56 -9.10 -2.34
C GLU A 84 -12.37 -9.85 -1.02
N GLY A 85 -13.16 -9.44 -0.02
CA GLY A 85 -13.36 -10.16 1.23
C GLY A 85 -14.79 -10.70 1.30
N PRO A 86 -15.69 -10.11 2.10
CA PRO A 86 -17.09 -10.44 2.01
C PRO A 86 -17.66 -10.08 0.63
N PRO A 87 -18.66 -10.82 0.11
CA PRO A 87 -19.18 -10.63 -1.24
C PRO A 87 -19.44 -9.17 -1.59
N GLY A 88 -18.84 -8.67 -2.69
CA GLY A 88 -18.97 -7.30 -3.17
C GLY A 88 -18.24 -6.23 -2.34
N SER A 89 -17.38 -6.61 -1.40
CA SER A 89 -16.72 -5.69 -0.48
C SER A 89 -15.21 -5.94 -0.42
N VAL A 90 -14.46 -4.87 -0.23
CA VAL A 90 -13.00 -4.93 -0.02
C VAL A 90 -12.69 -5.66 1.29
N HIS A 91 -11.71 -6.54 1.26
CA HIS A 91 -11.24 -7.29 2.43
C HIS A 91 -10.72 -6.33 3.51
N GLY A 92 -11.14 -6.53 4.77
CA GLY A 92 -10.76 -5.66 5.89
C GLY A 92 -9.26 -5.53 6.09
N GLY A 93 -8.49 -6.60 5.91
CA GLY A 93 -7.03 -6.53 5.95
C GLY A 93 -6.43 -5.67 4.84
N MET A 94 -7.06 -5.60 3.66
CA MET A 94 -6.64 -4.72 2.58
C MET A 94 -6.92 -3.25 2.92
N ILE A 95 -8.08 -2.96 3.52
CA ILE A 95 -8.40 -1.62 4.04
C ILE A 95 -7.35 -1.16 5.06
N ALA A 96 -6.98 -2.04 6.00
CA ALA A 96 -5.93 -1.74 6.99
C ALA A 96 -4.57 -1.49 6.32
N ALA A 97 -4.19 -2.28 5.33
CA ALA A 97 -2.97 -2.12 4.57
C ALA A 97 -2.94 -0.80 3.76
N ILE A 98 -4.07 -0.40 3.18
CA ILE A 98 -4.21 0.89 2.50
C ILE A 98 -4.02 2.04 3.50
N PHE A 99 -4.62 1.95 4.69
CA PHE A 99 -4.39 2.96 5.75
C PHE A 99 -2.94 3.01 6.20
N ASP A 100 -2.26 1.88 6.36
CA ASP A 100 -0.85 1.86 6.73
C ASP A 100 0.01 2.61 5.72
N GLN A 101 -0.18 2.32 4.45
CA GLN A 101 0.55 2.99 3.37
C GLN A 101 0.21 4.47 3.28
N PHE A 102 -1.08 4.82 3.37
CA PHE A 102 -1.57 6.19 3.28
C PHE A 102 -1.07 7.05 4.44
N LEU A 103 -1.25 6.59 5.70
CA LEU A 103 -0.79 7.31 6.87
C LEU A 103 0.74 7.28 6.99
N GLY A 104 1.39 6.22 6.49
CA GLY A 104 2.84 6.14 6.34
C GLY A 104 3.40 7.21 5.41
N MET A 105 2.67 7.63 4.39
CA MET A 105 3.01 8.79 3.55
C MET A 105 2.68 10.11 4.29
N ALA A 106 1.51 10.17 4.90
CA ALA A 106 0.98 11.38 5.57
C ALA A 106 1.83 11.81 6.79
N GLN A 107 2.56 10.89 7.44
CA GLN A 107 3.43 11.22 8.59
C GLN A 107 4.52 12.25 8.25
N ARG A 108 4.82 12.47 6.96
CA ARG A 108 5.73 13.52 6.51
C ARG A 108 5.30 14.91 6.97
N MET A 109 4.00 15.15 7.19
CA MET A 109 3.48 16.38 7.79
C MET A 109 4.06 16.63 9.20
N GLY A 110 4.44 15.58 9.93
CA GLY A 110 5.09 15.68 11.24
C GLY A 110 6.62 15.90 11.18
N GLY A 111 7.22 15.91 9.99
CA GLY A 111 8.65 16.19 9.79
C GLY A 111 9.61 15.09 10.25
N GLN A 112 9.13 13.97 10.78
CA GLN A 112 9.96 12.90 11.33
C GLN A 112 9.43 11.52 10.88
N PRO A 113 9.96 10.96 9.77
CA PRO A 113 9.51 9.67 9.28
C PRO A 113 9.85 8.57 10.28
N GLY A 114 8.91 7.66 10.47
CA GLY A 114 9.02 6.56 11.43
C GLY A 114 8.44 5.25 10.89
N MET A 115 8.52 4.24 11.72
CA MET A 115 7.91 2.93 11.48
C MET A 115 6.56 2.86 12.17
N THR A 116 5.63 2.12 11.59
CA THR A 116 4.31 1.88 12.18
C THR A 116 4.44 1.20 13.54
N GLY A 117 3.99 1.87 14.58
CA GLY A 117 3.91 1.33 15.93
C GLY A 117 2.60 0.60 16.17
N TYR A 118 1.49 1.22 15.77
CA TYR A 118 0.18 0.58 15.71
C TYR A 118 -0.74 1.25 14.68
N LEU A 119 -1.78 0.51 14.28
CA LEU A 119 -2.94 0.99 13.54
C LEU A 119 -4.20 0.55 14.28
N ASN A 120 -5.08 1.48 14.58
CA ASN A 120 -6.39 1.22 15.14
C ASN A 120 -7.45 1.53 14.08
N VAL A 121 -7.92 0.48 13.39
CA VAL A 121 -8.86 0.58 12.28
C VAL A 121 -10.27 0.29 12.76
N ASN A 122 -11.19 1.20 12.48
CA ASN A 122 -12.61 1.06 12.74
C ASN A 122 -13.38 0.96 11.42
N TYR A 123 -14.15 -0.10 11.28
CA TYR A 123 -14.98 -0.36 10.10
C TYR A 123 -16.40 0.08 10.39
N HIS A 124 -16.88 1.10 9.68
CA HIS A 124 -18.20 1.71 9.94
C HIS A 124 -19.27 1.19 8.99
N ASN A 125 -18.89 1.04 7.71
CA ASN A 125 -19.76 0.58 6.64
C ASN A 125 -19.02 -0.38 5.70
N ARG A 126 -19.75 -1.09 4.86
CA ARG A 126 -19.14 -1.90 3.80
C ARG A 126 -18.39 -1.00 2.83
N THR A 127 -17.17 -1.39 2.50
CA THR A 127 -16.36 -0.71 1.48
C THR A 127 -16.56 -1.44 0.15
N PRO A 128 -17.29 -0.86 -0.81
CA PRO A 128 -17.67 -1.56 -2.05
C PRO A 128 -16.46 -1.74 -2.97
N LEU A 129 -16.46 -2.86 -3.71
CA LEU A 129 -15.52 -3.07 -4.82
C LEU A 129 -15.88 -2.18 -6.03
N ASN A 130 -14.91 -1.98 -6.91
CA ASN A 130 -15.05 -1.26 -8.18
C ASN A 130 -15.64 0.16 -8.03
N THR A 131 -15.46 0.75 -6.84
CA THR A 131 -15.90 2.10 -6.50
C THR A 131 -14.68 2.92 -6.12
N GLU A 132 -14.64 4.17 -6.52
CA GLU A 132 -13.60 5.10 -6.09
C GLU A 132 -13.67 5.28 -4.56
N LEU A 133 -12.56 5.01 -3.91
CA LEU A 133 -12.36 5.24 -2.48
C LEU A 133 -11.52 6.49 -2.31
N LYS A 134 -12.05 7.45 -1.55
CA LYS A 134 -11.35 8.68 -1.17
C LYS A 134 -10.82 8.54 0.25
N LEU A 135 -9.58 8.96 0.46
CA LEU A 135 -8.95 9.00 1.77
C LEU A 135 -8.61 10.43 2.14
N GLU A 136 -8.86 10.77 3.39
CA GLU A 136 -8.43 12.02 4.00
C GLU A 136 -7.61 11.71 5.26
N GLY A 137 -6.55 12.47 5.49
CA GLY A 137 -5.66 12.28 6.63
C GLY A 137 -5.24 13.61 7.26
N ILE A 138 -5.16 13.62 8.57
CA ILE A 138 -4.69 14.76 9.35
C ILE A 138 -3.63 14.34 10.35
N LEU A 139 -2.68 15.25 10.60
CA LEU A 139 -1.75 15.13 11.70
C LEU A 139 -2.47 15.52 13.01
N THR A 140 -2.54 14.57 13.95
CA THR A 140 -3.18 14.81 15.25
C THR A 140 -2.17 15.32 16.27
N LYS A 141 -0.98 14.70 16.34
CA LYS A 141 0.02 15.04 17.37
C LYS A 141 1.42 14.61 16.95
N VAL A 142 2.41 15.41 17.36
CA VAL A 142 3.82 14.99 17.39
C VAL A 142 4.29 15.06 18.83
N GLU A 143 4.86 13.98 19.35
CA GLU A 143 5.35 13.90 20.73
C GLU A 143 6.68 13.13 20.78
N GLY A 144 7.76 13.84 20.98
CA GLY A 144 9.10 13.27 20.89
C GLY A 144 9.30 12.59 19.52
N ARG A 145 9.54 11.28 19.51
CA ARG A 145 9.73 10.48 18.30
C ARG A 145 8.43 9.89 17.73
N LYS A 146 7.28 10.25 18.30
CA LYS A 146 5.98 9.68 17.95
C LYS A 146 5.19 10.68 17.11
N THR A 147 4.66 10.21 15.99
CA THR A 147 3.72 10.95 15.13
C THR A 147 2.39 10.21 15.11
N ILE A 148 1.32 10.87 15.50
CA ILE A 148 -0.04 10.32 15.53
C ILE A 148 -0.85 11.01 14.45
N LEU A 149 -1.51 10.22 13.62
CA LEU A 149 -2.36 10.67 12.53
C LEU A 149 -3.72 9.99 12.60
N ARG A 150 -4.72 10.66 12.06
CA ARG A 150 -6.03 10.09 11.81
C ARG A 150 -6.31 10.08 10.31
N GLY A 151 -6.86 8.98 9.82
CA GLY A 151 -7.31 8.82 8.44
C GLY A 151 -8.76 8.37 8.39
N GLU A 152 -9.44 8.78 7.32
CA GLU A 152 -10.82 8.42 7.03
C GLU A 152 -10.90 7.94 5.57
N MET A 153 -11.76 6.95 5.33
CA MET A 153 -11.99 6.37 3.99
C MET A 153 -13.47 6.49 3.65
N TYR A 154 -13.74 6.95 2.46
CA TYR A 154 -15.08 7.20 1.95
C TYR A 154 -15.32 6.49 0.63
N ALA A 155 -16.54 6.00 0.43
CA ALA A 155 -17.08 5.54 -0.84
C ALA A 155 -18.43 6.22 -1.09
N ASN A 156 -18.61 6.90 -2.22
CA ASN A 156 -19.84 7.66 -2.53
C ASN A 156 -20.25 8.61 -1.39
N ASP A 157 -19.28 9.33 -0.82
CA ASP A 157 -19.43 10.27 0.30
C ASP A 157 -19.90 9.64 1.64
N VAL A 158 -19.95 8.31 1.72
CA VAL A 158 -20.22 7.57 2.95
C VAL A 158 -18.91 7.10 3.56
N MET A 159 -18.65 7.43 4.83
CA MET A 159 -17.49 6.93 5.56
C MET A 159 -17.59 5.42 5.72
N THR A 160 -16.64 4.68 5.16
CA THR A 160 -16.60 3.22 5.27
C THR A 160 -15.67 2.74 6.37
N ALA A 161 -14.57 3.45 6.61
CA ALA A 161 -13.62 3.11 7.66
C ALA A 161 -12.89 4.37 8.16
N SER A 162 -12.33 4.28 9.37
CA SER A 162 -11.39 5.27 9.90
C SER A 162 -10.22 4.57 10.59
N CYS A 163 -9.09 5.27 10.69
CA CYS A 163 -7.89 4.73 11.30
C CYS A 163 -7.15 5.79 12.12
N GLU A 164 -6.69 5.42 13.30
CA GLU A 164 -5.64 6.12 14.01
C GLU A 164 -4.33 5.35 13.85
N GLY A 165 -3.29 6.03 13.41
CA GLY A 165 -1.96 5.45 13.22
C GLY A 165 -0.92 6.15 14.09
N LEU A 166 -0.11 5.36 14.79
CA LEU A 166 1.09 5.81 15.48
C LEU A 166 2.32 5.38 14.69
N PHE A 167 3.17 6.33 14.37
CA PHE A 167 4.48 6.12 13.76
C PHE A 167 5.58 6.54 14.72
N VAL A 168 6.64 5.74 14.81
CA VAL A 168 7.74 5.98 15.75
C VAL A 168 9.05 6.09 14.98
N GLN A 169 9.68 7.26 15.06
CA GLN A 169 11.01 7.45 14.48
C GLN A 169 12.04 6.58 15.23
N PRO A 170 12.82 5.74 14.56
CA PRO A 170 13.91 5.00 15.19
C PRO A 170 14.94 5.92 15.84
N LYS A 171 15.64 5.45 16.87
CA LYS A 171 16.80 6.16 17.42
C LYS A 171 17.87 6.25 16.33
N GLY A 172 18.30 7.47 15.99
CA GLY A 172 19.25 7.70 14.91
C GLY A 172 18.62 7.92 13.52
N GLY A 173 17.27 7.94 13.41
CA GLY A 173 16.55 8.10 12.15
C GLY A 173 16.38 6.78 11.37
N LEU A 174 15.67 6.84 10.23
CA LEU A 174 15.48 5.66 9.36
C LEU A 174 16.76 5.25 8.62
N GLU A 175 17.73 6.15 8.50
CA GLU A 175 19.03 5.88 7.87
C GLU A 175 19.95 4.99 8.75
N ALA A 176 19.58 4.79 10.02
CA ALA A 176 20.30 3.93 10.96
C ALA A 176 19.85 2.45 10.91
N LEU A 177 18.90 2.11 10.06
CA LEU A 177 18.38 0.76 9.83
C LEU A 177 18.95 0.18 8.53
#